data_a057bf0d59a13a59087b100884c3caa3
#
_entry.id   a057bf0d59a13a59087b100884c3caa3
#
_cell.length_a   1.000
_cell.length_b   1.000
_cell.length_c   1.000
_cell.angle_alpha   90.00
_cell.angle_beta   90.00
_cell.angle_gamma   90.00
#
_symmetry.space_group_name_H-M   'P 1'
#
loop_
_entity.id
_entity.type
_entity.pdbx_description
1 polymer ?
#
loop_
_entity_poly.entity_id
_entity_poly.type
_entity_poly.pdbx_seq_one_letter_code
_entity_poly.pdbx_strand_id
1 'polypeptide(L)'
;MIGRVIEVASEGCYLSRYRGFMTVSKQGVEQGRVPLDDIGVLLCNAHGLTYSNNLLTELAKRGVAVVLCGPNHVPVSWLWPLDGHHVQALRMRRQLEASKPLGKRLWQAIVRAKIAQQRNVLELLQAPGEDFPELARKVRSGDPDNVEAQAARRYWPRLFGPDFRRERFGASPNPFLNYGYTVLRSAVARAIVSAGLHPSLGVHHHNRTNPMCLVDDLMEPFRPLVDCTVVQLVIEGYAEVTPTTKRALSGVLTIDLATQRGATPLATCIERAAQSLARSYQEGQPSLVFPDRPLIDALQAAS
;
A
#
# COMPACT_ATOMS: atom_id res chain seq x y z
N MET A 1 4.02 15.88 5.74
CA MET A 1 2.60 15.63 6.11
C MET A 1 2.17 14.27 5.57
N ILE A 2 1.48 13.49 6.37
CA ILE A 2 0.93 12.20 5.93
C ILE A 2 -0.28 12.50 5.06
N GLY A 3 -0.15 12.24 3.75
CA GLY A 3 -1.26 12.45 2.84
C GLY A 3 -2.38 11.43 3.07
N ARG A 4 -3.63 11.89 3.23
CA ARG A 4 -4.83 11.07 3.40
C ARG A 4 -5.22 10.41 2.09
N VAL A 5 -5.84 9.24 2.19
CA VAL A 5 -6.55 8.64 1.06
C VAL A 5 -7.98 9.21 1.03
N ILE A 6 -8.30 9.87 -0.06
CA ILE A 6 -9.65 10.42 -0.29
C ILE A 6 -10.32 9.61 -1.38
N GLU A 7 -11.45 8.99 -1.06
CA GLU A 7 -12.28 8.30 -2.05
C GLU A 7 -13.51 9.17 -2.41
N VAL A 8 -13.76 9.30 -3.70
CA VAL A 8 -14.99 9.88 -4.23
C VAL A 8 -15.80 8.76 -4.85
N ALA A 9 -16.85 8.33 -4.14
CA ALA A 9 -17.72 7.23 -4.50
C ALA A 9 -19.14 7.68 -4.90
N SER A 10 -19.45 8.97 -4.81
CA SER A 10 -20.77 9.52 -5.18
C SER A 10 -20.79 9.86 -6.67
N GLU A 11 -21.80 9.34 -7.37
CA GLU A 11 -21.96 9.53 -8.82
C GLU A 11 -22.33 10.98 -9.20
N GLY A 12 -21.89 11.39 -10.39
CA GLY A 12 -22.21 12.69 -10.97
C GLY A 12 -21.60 13.88 -10.26
N CYS A 13 -20.52 13.67 -9.50
CA CYS A 13 -19.80 14.74 -8.84
C CYS A 13 -18.83 15.45 -9.79
N TYR A 14 -18.67 16.76 -9.60
CA TYR A 14 -17.65 17.60 -10.20
C TYR A 14 -16.56 17.93 -9.17
N LEU A 15 -15.31 17.64 -9.50
CA LEU A 15 -14.15 17.91 -8.67
C LEU A 15 -13.41 19.10 -9.21
N SER A 16 -13.21 20.13 -8.39
CA SER A 16 -12.51 21.34 -8.77
C SER A 16 -11.56 21.84 -7.67
N ARG A 17 -10.75 22.84 -8.01
CA ARG A 17 -9.88 23.53 -7.06
C ARG A 17 -10.48 24.89 -6.70
N TYR A 18 -10.54 25.18 -5.41
CA TYR A 18 -10.87 26.51 -4.90
C TYR A 18 -10.03 26.86 -3.67
N ARG A 19 -9.26 27.95 -3.73
CA ARG A 19 -8.48 28.53 -2.59
C ARG A 19 -7.68 27.51 -1.78
N GLY A 20 -6.94 26.59 -2.43
CA GLY A 20 -6.12 25.57 -1.75
C GLY A 20 -6.87 24.29 -1.34
N PHE A 21 -8.15 24.19 -1.69
CA PHE A 21 -8.98 23.03 -1.44
C PHE A 21 -9.34 22.30 -2.74
N MET A 22 -9.47 20.99 -2.68
CA MET A 22 -10.29 20.23 -3.60
C MET A 22 -11.73 20.36 -3.15
N THR A 23 -12.61 20.83 -4.02
CA THR A 23 -14.05 20.90 -3.76
C THR A 23 -14.78 19.81 -4.53
N VAL A 24 -15.77 19.20 -3.89
CA VAL A 24 -16.65 18.20 -4.48
C VAL A 24 -18.04 18.85 -4.57
N SER A 25 -18.58 18.98 -5.76
CA SER A 25 -19.92 19.52 -5.97
C SER A 25 -20.79 18.57 -6.78
N LYS A 26 -22.11 18.63 -6.56
CA LYS A 26 -23.11 17.86 -7.29
C LYS A 26 -24.26 18.80 -7.67
N GLN A 27 -24.63 18.84 -8.94
CA GLN A 27 -25.67 19.74 -9.47
C GLN A 27 -25.46 21.20 -9.06
N GLY A 28 -24.21 21.67 -9.06
CA GLY A 28 -23.85 23.04 -8.69
C GLY A 28 -23.75 23.34 -7.19
N VAL A 29 -24.10 22.37 -6.33
CA VAL A 29 -24.03 22.52 -4.86
C VAL A 29 -22.80 21.83 -4.31
N GLU A 30 -21.98 22.56 -3.53
CA GLU A 30 -20.81 21.99 -2.85
C GLU A 30 -21.26 20.97 -1.80
N GLN A 31 -20.76 19.75 -1.91
CA GLN A 31 -21.01 18.64 -0.96
C GLN A 31 -19.92 18.54 0.11
N GLY A 32 -18.73 19.03 -0.19
CA GLY A 32 -17.60 19.01 0.72
C GLY A 32 -16.31 19.53 0.09
N ARG A 33 -15.32 19.71 0.94
CA ARG A 33 -13.97 20.15 0.53
C ARG A 33 -12.89 19.49 1.36
N VAL A 34 -11.71 19.31 0.75
CA VAL A 34 -10.51 18.75 1.41
C VAL A 34 -9.33 19.65 1.08
N PRO A 35 -8.47 20.03 2.06
CA PRO A 35 -7.24 20.74 1.76
C PRO A 35 -6.37 19.93 0.81
N LEU A 36 -5.83 20.56 -0.25
CA LEU A 36 -5.01 19.86 -1.24
C LEU A 36 -3.73 19.27 -0.63
N ASP A 37 -3.19 19.91 0.39
CA ASP A 37 -1.97 19.47 1.06
C ASP A 37 -2.18 18.23 1.96
N ASP A 38 -3.44 17.93 2.30
CA ASP A 38 -3.81 16.72 3.06
C ASP A 38 -3.99 15.49 2.16
N ILE A 39 -4.05 15.65 0.84
CA ILE A 39 -4.36 14.56 -0.08
C ILE A 39 -3.07 13.84 -0.49
N GLY A 40 -2.93 12.58 -0.12
CA GLY A 40 -1.87 11.70 -0.60
C GLY A 40 -2.27 10.86 -1.82
N VAL A 41 -3.50 10.34 -1.77
CA VAL A 41 -4.10 9.54 -2.85
C VAL A 41 -5.54 9.99 -3.05
N LEU A 42 -5.96 10.15 -4.30
CA LEU A 42 -7.35 10.37 -4.68
C LEU A 42 -7.88 9.14 -5.42
N LEU A 43 -8.83 8.42 -4.82
CA LEU A 43 -9.52 7.29 -5.44
C LEU A 43 -10.82 7.78 -6.09
N CYS A 44 -10.85 7.77 -7.41
CA CYS A 44 -12.00 8.16 -8.21
C CYS A 44 -12.82 6.90 -8.51
N ASN A 45 -13.80 6.60 -7.66
CA ASN A 45 -14.51 5.31 -7.62
C ASN A 45 -16.02 5.46 -7.84
N ALA A 46 -16.43 6.41 -8.68
CA ALA A 46 -17.84 6.60 -9.03
C ALA A 46 -17.99 6.88 -10.52
N HIS A 47 -19.18 6.56 -11.05
CA HIS A 47 -19.53 6.88 -12.43
C HIS A 47 -19.85 8.37 -12.60
N GLY A 48 -19.58 8.89 -13.79
CA GLY A 48 -19.93 10.27 -14.16
C GLY A 48 -19.15 11.34 -13.38
N LEU A 49 -17.98 11.01 -12.83
CA LEU A 49 -17.08 12.01 -12.25
C LEU A 49 -16.51 12.91 -13.33
N THR A 50 -16.51 14.19 -13.08
CA THR A 50 -15.88 15.21 -13.92
C THR A 50 -14.82 15.99 -13.12
N TYR A 51 -13.78 16.49 -13.79
CA TYR A 51 -12.64 17.10 -13.16
C TYR A 51 -12.26 18.41 -13.86
N SER A 52 -11.89 19.42 -13.08
CA SER A 52 -11.20 20.57 -13.67
C SER A 52 -9.73 20.24 -13.93
N ASN A 53 -9.20 20.67 -15.07
CA ASN A 53 -7.75 20.53 -15.37
C ASN A 53 -6.87 21.19 -14.30
N ASN A 54 -7.31 22.33 -13.75
CA ASN A 54 -6.58 23.02 -12.68
C ASN A 54 -6.44 22.17 -11.41
N LEU A 55 -7.46 21.36 -11.07
CA LEU A 55 -7.36 20.43 -9.95
C LEU A 55 -6.31 19.35 -10.23
N LEU A 56 -6.41 18.67 -11.38
CA LEU A 56 -5.47 17.59 -11.74
C LEU A 56 -4.03 18.08 -11.77
N THR A 57 -3.78 19.26 -12.33
CA THR A 57 -2.46 19.88 -12.36
C THR A 57 -1.92 20.14 -10.94
N GLU A 58 -2.76 20.66 -10.05
CA GLU A 58 -2.35 20.92 -8.66
C GLU A 58 -2.10 19.65 -7.85
N LEU A 59 -2.90 18.61 -8.06
CA LEU A 59 -2.67 17.30 -7.46
C LEU A 59 -1.34 16.69 -7.94
N ALA A 60 -1.08 16.75 -9.24
CA ALA A 60 0.18 16.28 -9.83
C ALA A 60 1.40 17.01 -9.26
N LYS A 61 1.36 18.36 -9.15
CA LYS A 61 2.45 19.16 -8.54
C LYS A 61 2.76 18.76 -7.09
N ARG A 62 1.75 18.25 -6.36
CA ARG A 62 1.89 17.78 -4.97
C ARG A 62 2.28 16.30 -4.88
N GLY A 63 2.49 15.64 -6.00
CA GLY A 63 2.79 14.21 -6.02
C GLY A 63 1.64 13.33 -5.57
N VAL A 64 0.40 13.80 -5.69
CA VAL A 64 -0.79 13.02 -5.37
C VAL A 64 -1.02 11.97 -6.44
N ALA A 65 -1.17 10.71 -6.05
CA ALA A 65 -1.58 9.66 -6.96
C ALA A 65 -3.10 9.72 -7.16
N VAL A 66 -3.56 10.03 -8.38
CA VAL A 66 -4.98 9.99 -8.74
C VAL A 66 -5.27 8.65 -9.40
N VAL A 67 -6.12 7.85 -8.78
CA VAL A 67 -6.50 6.50 -9.22
C VAL A 67 -7.88 6.54 -9.84
N LEU A 68 -7.99 6.18 -11.10
CA LEU A 68 -9.26 6.06 -11.79
C LEU A 68 -9.71 4.60 -11.74
N CYS A 69 -10.90 4.36 -11.19
CA CYS A 69 -11.51 3.03 -11.11
C CYS A 69 -12.53 2.84 -12.23
N GLY A 70 -12.59 1.62 -12.77
CA GLY A 70 -13.58 1.21 -13.76
C GLY A 70 -14.94 0.84 -13.14
N PRO A 71 -15.92 0.40 -13.96
CA PRO A 71 -17.28 0.08 -13.51
C PRO A 71 -17.36 -0.98 -12.40
N ASN A 72 -16.38 -1.85 -12.32
CA ASN A 72 -16.26 -2.90 -11.30
C ASN A 72 -15.40 -2.47 -10.09
N HIS A 73 -15.20 -1.16 -9.90
CA HIS A 73 -14.41 -0.57 -8.81
C HIS A 73 -12.92 -1.00 -8.78
N VAL A 74 -12.42 -1.57 -9.87
CA VAL A 74 -11.01 -1.95 -10.02
C VAL A 74 -10.23 -0.78 -10.62
N PRO A 75 -9.05 -0.41 -10.09
CA PRO A 75 -8.17 0.58 -10.70
C PRO A 75 -7.82 0.23 -12.15
N VAL A 76 -8.06 1.16 -13.08
CA VAL A 76 -7.77 1.02 -14.52
C VAL A 76 -6.72 2.01 -15.00
N SER A 77 -6.50 3.12 -14.28
CA SER A 77 -5.52 4.14 -14.64
C SER A 77 -5.02 4.87 -13.41
N TRP A 78 -3.82 5.44 -13.55
CA TRP A 78 -3.17 6.27 -12.55
C TRP A 78 -2.62 7.52 -13.22
N LEU A 79 -2.93 8.67 -12.61
CA LEU A 79 -2.26 9.93 -12.92
C LEU A 79 -1.21 10.18 -11.85
N TRP A 80 0.04 10.32 -12.25
CA TRP A 80 1.13 10.74 -11.39
C TRP A 80 1.95 11.83 -12.08
N PRO A 81 2.77 12.58 -11.32
CA PRO A 81 3.58 13.64 -11.92
C PRO A 81 4.58 13.07 -12.93
N LEU A 82 4.79 13.79 -14.01
CA LEU A 82 5.78 13.48 -15.02
C LEU A 82 7.21 13.51 -14.41
N ASP A 83 7.43 14.45 -13.48
CA ASP A 83 8.69 14.67 -12.76
C ASP A 83 8.48 14.35 -11.27
N GLY A 84 8.60 13.06 -10.92
CA GLY A 84 8.42 12.56 -9.55
C GLY A 84 9.65 12.79 -8.66
N HIS A 85 10.86 12.93 -9.26
CA HIS A 85 12.12 13.08 -8.53
C HIS A 85 13.19 13.72 -9.41
N HIS A 86 13.94 14.71 -8.88
CA HIS A 86 14.93 15.49 -9.62
C HIS A 86 16.04 14.68 -10.35
N VAL A 87 16.34 13.47 -9.90
CA VAL A 87 17.26 12.52 -10.57
C VAL A 87 16.56 11.24 -11.05
N GLN A 88 15.28 11.34 -11.39
CA GLN A 88 14.43 10.19 -11.78
C GLN A 88 15.06 9.35 -12.89
N ALA A 89 15.50 9.98 -13.97
CA ALA A 89 16.10 9.29 -15.11
C ALA A 89 17.34 8.46 -14.71
N LEU A 90 18.18 8.98 -13.82
CA LEU A 90 19.34 8.24 -13.31
C LEU A 90 18.91 7.06 -12.46
N ARG A 91 17.93 7.24 -11.57
CA ARG A 91 17.43 6.17 -10.69
C ARG A 91 16.77 5.03 -11.48
N MET A 92 15.97 5.36 -12.48
CA MET A 92 15.35 4.37 -13.38
C MET A 92 16.42 3.59 -14.16
N ARG A 93 17.49 4.26 -14.61
CA ARG A 93 18.60 3.57 -15.28
C ARG A 93 19.31 2.61 -14.33
N ARG A 94 19.61 3.03 -13.09
CA ARG A 94 20.20 2.15 -12.06
C ARG A 94 19.30 0.97 -11.69
N GLN A 95 17.98 1.17 -11.67
CA GLN A 95 17.00 0.10 -11.47
C GLN A 95 17.05 -0.94 -12.62
N LEU A 96 17.13 -0.49 -13.87
CA LEU A 96 17.25 -1.37 -15.05
C LEU A 96 18.58 -2.15 -15.08
N GLU A 97 19.67 -1.50 -14.68
CA GLU A 97 21.01 -2.07 -14.66
C GLU A 97 21.27 -2.96 -13.41
N ALA A 98 20.30 -3.07 -12.52
CA ALA A 98 20.46 -3.83 -11.28
C ALA A 98 20.82 -5.29 -11.55
N SER A 99 21.86 -5.78 -10.90
CA SER A 99 22.32 -7.16 -11.08
C SER A 99 21.31 -8.18 -10.51
N LYS A 100 21.21 -9.34 -11.14
CA LYS A 100 20.37 -10.44 -10.63
C LYS A 100 20.70 -10.85 -9.18
N PRO A 101 21.98 -10.91 -8.73
CA PRO A 101 22.30 -11.14 -7.33
C PRO A 101 21.75 -10.09 -6.39
N LEU A 102 21.75 -8.80 -6.79
CA LEU A 102 21.16 -7.73 -5.99
C LEU A 102 19.65 -7.95 -5.85
N GLY A 103 18.94 -8.17 -6.97
CA GLY A 103 17.50 -8.44 -6.96
C GLY A 103 17.13 -9.61 -6.02
N LYS A 104 17.88 -10.72 -6.10
CA LYS A 104 17.67 -11.88 -5.21
C LYS A 104 17.85 -11.54 -3.72
N ARG A 105 18.84 -10.72 -3.37
CA ARG A 105 19.07 -10.28 -1.97
C ARG A 105 18.01 -9.29 -1.50
N LEU A 106 17.54 -8.40 -2.37
CA LEU A 106 16.44 -7.49 -2.08
C LEU A 106 15.14 -8.27 -1.83
N TRP A 107 14.84 -9.26 -2.68
CA TRP A 107 13.68 -10.14 -2.48
C TRP A 107 13.74 -10.90 -1.17
N GLN A 108 14.90 -11.47 -0.83
CA GLN A 108 15.12 -12.10 0.47
C GLN A 108 14.77 -11.17 1.64
N ALA A 109 15.21 -9.90 1.58
CA ALA A 109 14.93 -8.91 2.63
C ALA A 109 13.42 -8.59 2.71
N ILE A 110 12.74 -8.46 1.57
CA ILE A 110 11.29 -8.23 1.49
C ILE A 110 10.51 -9.39 2.11
N VAL A 111 10.84 -10.63 1.73
CA VAL A 111 10.15 -11.84 2.26
C VAL A 111 10.38 -11.99 3.77
N ARG A 112 11.60 -11.79 4.25
CA ARG A 112 11.91 -11.81 5.68
C ARG A 112 11.11 -10.76 6.46
N ALA A 113 11.03 -9.54 5.94
CA ALA A 113 10.25 -8.47 6.55
C ALA A 113 8.75 -8.79 6.55
N LYS A 114 8.20 -9.36 5.47
CA LYS A 114 6.81 -9.84 5.41
C LYS A 114 6.52 -10.87 6.50
N ILE A 115 7.36 -11.90 6.61
CA ILE A 115 7.20 -12.97 7.61
C ILE A 115 7.29 -12.42 9.03
N ALA A 116 8.19 -11.46 9.26
CA ALA A 116 8.30 -10.78 10.56
C ALA A 116 7.02 -9.99 10.89
N GLN A 117 6.44 -9.26 9.93
CA GLN A 117 5.18 -8.54 10.15
C GLN A 117 3.99 -9.49 10.32
N GLN A 118 3.95 -10.63 9.62
CA GLN A 118 2.95 -11.67 9.85
C GLN A 118 3.01 -12.19 11.30
N ARG A 119 4.22 -12.46 11.82
CA ARG A 119 4.41 -12.82 13.23
C ARG A 119 3.89 -11.73 14.16
N ASN A 120 4.26 -10.48 13.92
CA ASN A 120 3.86 -9.35 14.76
C ASN A 120 2.33 -9.22 14.83
N VAL A 121 1.63 -9.41 13.71
CA VAL A 121 0.17 -9.39 13.66
C VAL A 121 -0.44 -10.57 14.39
N LEU A 122 0.10 -11.78 14.24
CA LEU A 122 -0.36 -12.95 15.01
C LEU A 122 -0.20 -12.73 16.52
N GLU A 123 0.94 -12.16 16.95
CA GLU A 123 1.21 -11.82 18.35
C GLU A 123 0.18 -10.80 18.90
N LEU A 124 -0.13 -9.74 18.13
CA LEU A 124 -1.15 -8.75 18.48
C LEU A 124 -2.55 -9.36 18.64
N LEU A 125 -2.89 -10.31 17.78
CA LEU A 125 -4.17 -11.02 17.80
C LEU A 125 -4.19 -12.22 18.76
N GLN A 126 -3.12 -12.41 19.55
CA GLN A 126 -2.95 -13.56 20.45
C GLN A 126 -3.09 -14.91 19.74
N ALA A 127 -2.74 -14.96 18.46
CA ALA A 127 -2.74 -16.18 17.65
C ALA A 127 -1.34 -16.81 17.61
N PRO A 128 -1.21 -18.15 17.46
CA PRO A 128 0.09 -18.82 17.42
C PRO A 128 0.99 -18.28 16.29
N GLY A 129 2.24 -17.93 16.60
CA GLY A 129 3.20 -17.33 15.64
C GLY A 129 4.67 -17.72 15.91
N GLU A 130 4.91 -18.66 16.85
CA GLU A 130 6.25 -18.99 17.37
C GLU A 130 7.17 -19.63 16.31
N ASP A 131 6.61 -20.21 15.26
CA ASP A 131 7.34 -20.85 14.16
C ASP A 131 7.78 -19.86 13.06
N PHE A 132 7.23 -18.62 13.03
CA PHE A 132 7.55 -17.63 12.00
C PHE A 132 8.99 -17.12 12.03
N PRO A 133 9.65 -16.90 13.19
CA PRO A 133 11.05 -16.53 13.23
C PRO A 133 11.97 -17.58 12.58
N GLU A 134 11.64 -18.85 12.72
CA GLU A 134 12.39 -19.92 12.06
C GLU A 134 12.16 -19.91 10.55
N LEU A 135 10.91 -19.69 10.08
CA LEU A 135 10.62 -19.52 8.67
C LEU A 135 11.41 -18.34 8.08
N ALA A 136 11.43 -17.18 8.75
CA ALA A 136 12.18 -16.02 8.28
C ALA A 136 13.67 -16.32 8.14
N ARG A 137 14.28 -17.10 9.05
CA ARG A 137 15.68 -17.53 8.96
C ARG A 137 15.95 -18.46 7.77
N LYS A 138 14.99 -19.28 7.39
CA LYS A 138 15.09 -20.21 6.24
C LYS A 138 15.09 -19.52 4.88
N VAL A 139 14.62 -18.25 4.79
CA VAL A 139 14.57 -17.52 3.52
C VAL A 139 15.99 -17.28 3.01
N ARG A 140 16.33 -17.94 1.90
CA ARG A 140 17.61 -17.78 1.17
C ARG A 140 17.48 -16.71 0.08
N SER A 141 18.60 -16.29 -0.49
CA SER A 141 18.66 -15.29 -1.56
C SER A 141 17.78 -15.70 -2.75
N GLY A 142 16.76 -14.89 -3.05
CA GLY A 142 15.76 -15.16 -4.10
C GLY A 142 14.65 -16.12 -3.69
N ASP A 143 14.59 -16.56 -2.43
CA ASP A 143 13.59 -17.49 -1.88
C ASP A 143 13.34 -18.76 -2.73
N PRO A 144 14.38 -19.53 -3.08
CA PRO A 144 14.24 -20.69 -3.97
C PRO A 144 13.34 -21.79 -3.39
N ASP A 145 13.18 -21.83 -2.09
CA ASP A 145 12.35 -22.83 -1.40
C ASP A 145 10.91 -22.38 -1.25
N ASN A 146 10.56 -21.17 -1.76
CA ASN A 146 9.24 -20.56 -1.65
C ASN A 146 8.73 -20.54 -0.21
N VAL A 147 9.57 -20.07 0.71
CA VAL A 147 9.24 -19.95 2.14
C VAL A 147 8.12 -18.92 2.35
N GLU A 148 8.03 -17.90 1.48
CA GLU A 148 6.93 -16.95 1.44
C GLU A 148 5.57 -17.66 1.38
N ALA A 149 5.39 -18.58 0.43
CA ALA A 149 4.15 -19.35 0.29
C ALA A 149 3.93 -20.31 1.46
N GLN A 150 5.00 -20.86 2.05
CA GLN A 150 4.89 -21.69 3.26
C GLN A 150 4.38 -20.86 4.45
N ALA A 151 4.89 -19.66 4.64
CA ALA A 151 4.42 -18.74 5.67
C ALA A 151 2.95 -18.34 5.44
N ALA A 152 2.57 -17.99 4.20
CA ALA A 152 1.19 -17.64 3.84
C ALA A 152 0.20 -18.77 4.15
N ARG A 153 0.54 -20.04 3.82
CA ARG A 153 -0.30 -21.21 4.12
C ARG A 153 -0.53 -21.44 5.61
N ARG A 154 0.41 -21.02 6.46
CA ARG A 154 0.27 -21.12 7.92
C ARG A 154 -0.45 -19.89 8.50
N TYR A 155 -0.27 -18.73 7.89
CA TYR A 155 -0.77 -17.44 8.35
C TYR A 155 -2.30 -17.32 8.21
N TRP A 156 -2.83 -17.57 7.02
CA TRP A 156 -4.23 -17.35 6.71
C TRP A 156 -5.20 -18.14 7.60
N PRO A 157 -5.00 -19.46 7.84
CA PRO A 157 -5.87 -20.22 8.75
C PRO A 157 -5.84 -19.73 10.19
N ARG A 158 -4.72 -19.13 10.63
CA ARG A 158 -4.58 -18.58 11.98
C ARG A 158 -5.34 -17.26 12.16
N LEU A 159 -5.55 -16.52 11.08
CA LEU A 159 -6.30 -15.26 11.10
C LEU A 159 -7.81 -15.47 10.97
N PHE A 160 -8.25 -16.30 10.02
CA PHE A 160 -9.65 -16.38 9.59
C PHE A 160 -10.25 -17.77 9.71
N GLY A 161 -9.54 -18.71 10.31
CA GLY A 161 -9.98 -20.09 10.47
C GLY A 161 -9.52 -21.04 9.35
N PRO A 162 -9.61 -22.37 9.56
CA PRO A 162 -9.01 -23.38 8.69
C PRO A 162 -9.60 -23.43 7.28
N ASP A 163 -10.85 -23.02 7.13
CA ASP A 163 -11.57 -23.07 5.85
C ASP A 163 -11.34 -21.83 5.00
N PHE A 164 -10.71 -20.78 5.54
CA PHE A 164 -10.46 -19.56 4.80
C PHE A 164 -9.51 -19.80 3.62
N ARG A 165 -9.91 -19.26 2.47
CA ARG A 165 -9.08 -19.17 1.26
C ARG A 165 -9.00 -17.73 0.79
N ARG A 166 -7.76 -17.28 0.54
CA ARG A 166 -7.54 -15.95 -0.04
C ARG A 166 -7.88 -15.98 -1.52
N GLU A 167 -9.06 -15.50 -1.88
CA GLU A 167 -9.59 -15.48 -3.24
C GLU A 167 -10.04 -14.06 -3.61
N ARG A 168 -9.63 -13.59 -4.80
CA ARG A 168 -9.94 -12.23 -5.24
C ARG A 168 -11.45 -11.94 -5.27
N PHE A 169 -12.27 -12.92 -5.65
CA PHE A 169 -13.72 -12.79 -5.78
C PHE A 169 -14.48 -13.65 -4.76
N GLY A 170 -13.80 -14.08 -3.69
CA GLY A 170 -14.39 -14.84 -2.61
C GLY A 170 -15.27 -13.97 -1.70
N ALA A 171 -16.07 -14.66 -0.86
CA ALA A 171 -16.89 -14.03 0.16
C ALA A 171 -16.05 -13.28 1.22
N SER A 172 -16.71 -12.62 2.17
CA SER A 172 -16.04 -12.00 3.33
C SER A 172 -15.08 -12.99 4.00
N PRO A 173 -13.87 -12.55 4.40
CA PRO A 173 -13.34 -11.18 4.44
C PRO A 173 -12.60 -10.73 3.15
N ASN A 174 -12.63 -11.48 2.06
CA ASN A 174 -11.89 -11.16 0.84
C ASN A 174 -12.18 -9.76 0.26
N PRO A 175 -13.43 -9.23 0.25
CA PRO A 175 -13.71 -7.87 -0.21
C PRO A 175 -12.99 -6.79 0.61
N PHE A 176 -12.89 -6.95 1.95
CA PHE A 176 -12.14 -6.03 2.81
C PHE A 176 -10.65 -6.06 2.49
N LEU A 177 -10.08 -7.26 2.35
CA LEU A 177 -8.68 -7.43 1.95
C LEU A 177 -8.40 -6.78 0.59
N ASN A 178 -9.29 -6.94 -0.39
CA ASN A 178 -9.15 -6.32 -1.70
C ASN A 178 -9.13 -4.79 -1.61
N TYR A 179 -10.05 -4.21 -0.85
CA TYR A 179 -10.13 -2.76 -0.68
C TYR A 179 -8.88 -2.22 0.06
N GLY A 180 -8.54 -2.80 1.21
CA GLY A 180 -7.37 -2.39 1.98
C GLY A 180 -6.06 -2.52 1.21
N TYR A 181 -5.91 -3.59 0.43
CA TYR A 181 -4.75 -3.74 -0.46
C TYR A 181 -4.74 -2.74 -1.62
N THR A 182 -5.89 -2.30 -2.11
CA THR A 182 -5.96 -1.23 -3.10
C THR A 182 -5.48 0.09 -2.51
N VAL A 183 -5.87 0.42 -1.27
CA VAL A 183 -5.39 1.59 -0.53
C VAL A 183 -3.87 1.52 -0.33
N LEU A 184 -3.36 0.39 0.19
CA LEU A 184 -1.94 0.18 0.42
C LEU A 184 -1.13 0.26 -0.88
N ARG A 185 -1.60 -0.40 -1.94
CA ARG A 185 -0.98 -0.40 -3.26
C ARG A 185 -0.84 1.01 -3.83
N SER A 186 -1.85 1.85 -3.59
CA SER A 186 -1.86 3.24 -4.02
C SER A 186 -0.78 4.07 -3.30
N ALA A 187 -0.64 3.90 -1.99
CA ALA A 187 0.39 4.57 -1.20
C ALA A 187 1.81 4.12 -1.60
N VAL A 188 2.00 2.81 -1.82
CA VAL A 188 3.29 2.25 -2.26
C VAL A 188 3.65 2.74 -3.67
N ALA A 189 2.69 2.79 -4.61
CA ALA A 189 2.93 3.30 -5.95
C ALA A 189 3.36 4.78 -5.93
N ARG A 190 2.68 5.61 -5.12
CA ARG A 190 3.07 7.00 -4.90
C ARG A 190 4.51 7.10 -4.38
N ALA A 191 4.86 6.33 -3.37
CA ALA A 191 6.19 6.33 -2.76
C ALA A 191 7.28 5.90 -3.76
N ILE A 192 7.03 4.89 -4.59
CA ILE A 192 7.95 4.42 -5.63
C ILE A 192 8.22 5.52 -6.67
N VAL A 193 7.17 6.17 -7.19
CA VAL A 193 7.30 7.27 -8.15
C VAL A 193 8.01 8.46 -7.52
N SER A 194 7.68 8.84 -6.28
CA SER A 194 8.35 9.89 -5.53
C SER A 194 9.83 9.55 -5.21
N ALA A 195 10.18 8.26 -5.16
CA ALA A 195 11.56 7.81 -5.05
C ALA A 195 12.28 7.76 -6.41
N GLY A 196 11.66 8.18 -7.52
CA GLY A 196 12.24 8.18 -8.86
C GLY A 196 12.43 6.80 -9.46
N LEU A 197 11.65 5.79 -9.01
CA LEU A 197 11.67 4.42 -9.53
C LEU A 197 10.48 4.17 -10.46
N HIS A 198 10.63 3.20 -11.37
CA HIS A 198 9.55 2.80 -12.27
C HIS A 198 8.73 1.65 -11.66
N PRO A 199 7.39 1.78 -11.53
CA PRO A 199 6.54 0.82 -10.84
C PRO A 199 6.43 -0.56 -11.50
N SER A 200 6.68 -0.67 -12.81
CA SER A 200 6.61 -1.95 -13.54
C SER A 200 7.85 -2.83 -13.39
N LEU A 201 8.97 -2.27 -12.96
CA LEU A 201 10.26 -2.98 -12.89
C LEU A 201 10.40 -3.64 -11.52
N GLY A 202 9.81 -4.82 -11.35
CA GLY A 202 9.82 -5.56 -10.09
C GLY A 202 11.20 -6.03 -9.64
N VAL A 203 11.33 -6.27 -8.34
CA VAL A 203 12.51 -6.91 -7.73
C VAL A 203 12.52 -8.41 -8.03
N HIS A 204 11.34 -9.03 -7.94
CA HIS A 204 11.12 -10.47 -8.10
C HIS A 204 10.08 -10.80 -9.17
N HIS A 205 8.90 -10.18 -9.09
CA HIS A 205 7.83 -10.45 -10.03
C HIS A 205 8.07 -9.75 -11.37
N HIS A 206 7.95 -10.53 -12.46
CA HIS A 206 8.19 -10.07 -13.84
C HIS A 206 7.02 -10.44 -14.77
N ASN A 207 5.79 -10.41 -14.25
CA ASN A 207 4.62 -10.68 -15.05
C ASN A 207 4.45 -9.59 -16.12
N ARG A 208 4.45 -9.98 -17.40
CA ARG A 208 4.36 -9.05 -18.55
C ARG A 208 3.05 -8.27 -18.61
N THR A 209 1.99 -8.76 -18.00
CA THR A 209 0.68 -8.10 -17.97
C THR A 209 0.45 -7.24 -16.73
N ASN A 210 1.35 -7.29 -15.74
CA ASN A 210 1.24 -6.49 -14.52
C ASN A 210 2.09 -5.22 -14.63
N PRO A 211 1.47 -4.02 -14.76
CA PRO A 211 2.21 -2.76 -14.85
C PRO A 211 2.77 -2.29 -13.50
N MET A 212 2.51 -3.01 -12.41
CA MET A 212 2.81 -2.60 -11.04
C MET A 212 3.65 -3.65 -10.27
N CYS A 213 4.51 -4.42 -10.97
CA CYS A 213 5.31 -5.48 -10.36
C CYS A 213 6.12 -5.00 -9.15
N LEU A 214 6.78 -3.82 -9.24
CA LEU A 214 7.56 -3.28 -8.13
C LEU A 214 6.68 -2.86 -6.95
N VAL A 215 5.51 -2.33 -7.25
CA VAL A 215 4.54 -1.94 -6.20
C VAL A 215 4.10 -3.18 -5.43
N ASP A 216 3.76 -4.24 -6.15
CA ASP A 216 3.32 -5.50 -5.56
C ASP A 216 4.44 -6.17 -4.75
N ASP A 217 5.70 -6.10 -5.22
CA ASP A 217 6.86 -6.58 -4.46
C ASP A 217 7.09 -5.79 -3.16
N LEU A 218 7.11 -4.45 -3.25
CA LEU A 218 7.47 -3.61 -2.11
C LEU A 218 6.35 -3.52 -1.06
N MET A 219 5.09 -3.75 -1.45
CA MET A 219 3.97 -3.72 -0.50
C MET A 219 3.89 -4.98 0.39
N GLU A 220 4.56 -6.09 0.02
CA GLU A 220 4.44 -7.37 0.73
C GLU A 220 4.67 -7.27 2.25
N PRO A 221 5.70 -6.57 2.76
CA PRO A 221 5.91 -6.43 4.21
C PRO A 221 4.81 -5.64 4.94
N PHE A 222 4.03 -4.86 4.22
CA PHE A 222 2.99 -4.00 4.80
C PHE A 222 1.59 -4.61 4.73
N ARG A 223 1.39 -5.68 3.91
CA ARG A 223 0.10 -6.37 3.81
C ARG A 223 -0.45 -6.86 5.15
N PRO A 224 0.35 -7.43 6.06
CA PRO A 224 -0.16 -7.91 7.35
C PRO A 224 -0.85 -6.83 8.19
N LEU A 225 -0.52 -5.55 8.02
CA LEU A 225 -1.18 -4.45 8.74
C LEU A 225 -2.62 -4.24 8.25
N VAL A 226 -2.85 -4.40 6.96
CA VAL A 226 -4.21 -4.44 6.38
C VAL A 226 -4.95 -5.65 6.91
N ASP A 227 -4.30 -6.82 6.95
CA ASP A 227 -4.91 -8.06 7.42
C ASP A 227 -5.39 -7.93 8.87
N CYS A 228 -4.57 -7.29 9.73
CA CYS A 228 -4.92 -7.01 11.12
C CYS A 228 -6.19 -6.15 11.22
N THR A 229 -6.28 -5.07 10.46
CA THR A 229 -7.47 -4.21 10.41
C THR A 229 -8.70 -4.99 9.93
N VAL A 230 -8.52 -5.86 8.93
CA VAL A 230 -9.63 -6.71 8.43
C VAL A 230 -10.11 -7.70 9.49
N VAL A 231 -9.19 -8.31 10.27
CA VAL A 231 -9.59 -9.20 11.40
C VAL A 231 -10.43 -8.44 12.41
N GLN A 232 -10.07 -7.20 12.75
CA GLN A 232 -10.84 -6.36 13.66
C GLN A 232 -12.25 -6.12 13.14
N LEU A 233 -12.40 -5.72 11.86
CA LEU A 233 -13.72 -5.53 11.24
C LEU A 233 -14.58 -6.80 11.26
N VAL A 234 -13.98 -7.96 11.05
CA VAL A 234 -14.69 -9.25 11.12
C VAL A 234 -15.14 -9.55 12.56
N ILE A 235 -14.29 -9.29 13.57
CA ILE A 235 -14.63 -9.46 14.99
C ILE A 235 -15.78 -8.51 15.40
N GLU A 236 -15.81 -7.28 14.86
CA GLU A 236 -16.87 -6.30 15.07
C GLU A 236 -18.19 -6.65 14.34
N GLY A 237 -18.20 -7.75 13.56
CA GLY A 237 -19.39 -8.26 12.89
C GLY A 237 -19.67 -7.63 11.51
N TYR A 238 -18.74 -6.87 10.93
CA TYR A 238 -18.91 -6.36 9.58
C TYR A 238 -18.76 -7.48 8.54
N ALA A 239 -19.69 -7.52 7.58
CA ALA A 239 -19.69 -8.49 6.47
C ALA A 239 -19.49 -7.83 5.10
N GLU A 240 -19.77 -6.54 4.97
CA GLU A 240 -19.80 -5.80 3.70
C GLU A 240 -18.92 -4.56 3.71
N VAL A 241 -18.44 -4.19 2.52
CA VAL A 241 -17.66 -2.96 2.32
C VAL A 241 -18.60 -1.75 2.32
N THR A 242 -18.62 -1.01 3.41
CA THR A 242 -19.43 0.19 3.66
C THR A 242 -18.55 1.43 3.80
N PRO A 243 -19.11 2.65 3.82
CA PRO A 243 -18.33 3.86 4.13
C PRO A 243 -17.57 3.79 5.46
N THR A 244 -18.12 3.12 6.46
CA THR A 244 -17.46 2.92 7.77
C THR A 244 -16.24 2.01 7.64
N THR A 245 -16.41 0.82 7.05
CA THR A 245 -15.30 -0.13 6.86
C THR A 245 -14.23 0.41 5.91
N LYS A 246 -14.62 1.16 4.87
CA LYS A 246 -13.67 1.88 3.99
C LYS A 246 -12.84 2.91 4.76
N ARG A 247 -13.44 3.64 5.70
CA ARG A 247 -12.72 4.61 6.54
C ARG A 247 -11.69 3.90 7.42
N ALA A 248 -12.06 2.81 8.09
CA ALA A 248 -11.12 2.00 8.88
C ALA A 248 -9.96 1.47 8.03
N LEU A 249 -10.26 0.87 6.86
CA LEU A 249 -9.25 0.34 5.95
C LEU A 249 -8.34 1.42 5.34
N SER A 250 -8.85 2.64 5.14
CA SER A 250 -8.03 3.78 4.70
C SER A 250 -7.17 4.33 5.84
N GLY A 251 -7.64 4.19 7.08
CA GLY A 251 -6.91 4.55 8.30
C GLY A 251 -5.63 3.75 8.53
N VAL A 252 -5.48 2.60 7.89
CA VAL A 252 -4.27 1.76 8.01
C VAL A 252 -2.97 2.53 7.74
N LEU A 253 -2.99 3.52 6.85
CA LEU A 253 -1.82 4.34 6.51
C LEU A 253 -1.35 5.26 7.65
N THR A 254 -2.19 5.50 8.65
CA THR A 254 -1.89 6.34 9.82
C THR A 254 -1.46 5.53 11.05
N ILE A 255 -1.50 4.20 10.98
CA ILE A 255 -1.04 3.32 12.07
C ILE A 255 0.43 3.59 12.35
N ASP A 256 0.77 3.86 13.62
CA ASP A 256 2.14 4.04 14.05
C ASP A 256 2.88 2.72 14.22
N LEU A 257 4.08 2.67 13.68
CA LEU A 257 4.99 1.54 13.74
C LEU A 257 6.26 1.91 14.51
N ALA A 258 6.79 0.98 15.28
CA ALA A 258 8.08 1.14 15.91
C ALA A 258 9.18 1.18 14.83
N THR A 259 10.06 2.16 14.93
CA THR A 259 11.24 2.30 14.08
C THR A 259 12.40 2.81 14.92
N GLN A 260 13.62 2.76 14.37
CA GLN A 260 14.80 3.35 15.01
C GLN A 260 14.65 4.85 15.33
N ARG A 261 13.66 5.54 14.71
CA ARG A 261 13.36 6.96 14.92
C ARG A 261 12.13 7.18 15.80
N GLY A 262 11.67 6.16 16.52
CA GLY A 262 10.45 6.18 17.33
C GLY A 262 9.20 5.82 16.54
N ALA A 263 8.04 6.16 17.10
CA ALA A 263 6.73 5.95 16.48
C ALA A 263 6.67 6.66 15.13
N THR A 264 6.33 5.91 14.10
CA THR A 264 6.33 6.41 12.71
C THR A 264 5.13 5.85 11.95
N PRO A 265 4.28 6.71 11.38
CA PRO A 265 3.13 6.27 10.60
C PRO A 265 3.51 5.38 9.42
N LEU A 266 2.63 4.41 9.10
CA LEU A 266 2.84 3.46 7.99
C LEU A 266 3.15 4.16 6.67
N ALA A 267 2.42 5.24 6.33
CA ALA A 267 2.69 5.99 5.11
C ALA A 267 4.15 6.48 5.02
N THR A 268 4.71 6.98 6.12
CA THR A 268 6.12 7.40 6.19
C THR A 268 7.08 6.20 6.12
N CYS A 269 6.71 5.06 6.71
CA CYS A 269 7.51 3.82 6.61
C CYS A 269 7.58 3.33 5.15
N ILE A 270 6.47 3.41 4.41
CA ILE A 270 6.41 3.09 2.98
C ILE A 270 7.34 4.01 2.17
N GLU A 271 7.29 5.32 2.42
CA GLU A 271 8.17 6.30 1.74
C GLU A 271 9.66 5.99 2.02
N ARG A 272 10.01 5.68 3.27
CA ARG A 272 11.38 5.28 3.65
C ARG A 272 11.81 3.97 2.98
N ALA A 273 10.92 2.99 2.88
CA ALA A 273 11.20 1.73 2.19
C ALA A 273 11.49 1.98 0.70
N ALA A 274 10.69 2.79 0.01
CA ALA A 274 10.92 3.15 -1.39
C ALA A 274 12.24 3.92 -1.60
N GLN A 275 12.56 4.87 -0.71
CA GLN A 275 13.85 5.59 -0.76
C GLN A 275 15.04 4.67 -0.50
N SER A 276 14.92 3.73 0.45
CA SER A 276 15.98 2.76 0.75
C SER A 276 16.18 1.76 -0.41
N LEU A 277 15.11 1.42 -1.13
CA LEU A 277 15.19 0.62 -2.35
C LEU A 277 15.94 1.37 -3.46
N ALA A 278 15.61 2.66 -3.68
CA ALA A 278 16.33 3.50 -4.64
C ALA A 278 17.82 3.61 -4.31
N ARG A 279 18.16 3.75 -3.03
CA ARG A 279 19.54 3.71 -2.54
C ARG A 279 20.20 2.36 -2.84
N SER A 280 19.51 1.26 -2.60
CA SER A 280 20.04 -0.08 -2.89
C SER A 280 20.44 -0.25 -4.36
N TYR A 281 19.66 0.29 -5.29
CA TYR A 281 20.01 0.29 -6.71
C TYR A 281 21.19 1.21 -7.04
N GLN A 282 21.31 2.35 -6.36
CA GLN A 282 22.44 3.28 -6.54
C GLN A 282 23.75 2.70 -6.04
N GLU A 283 23.73 2.03 -4.87
CA GLU A 283 24.92 1.48 -4.19
C GLU A 283 25.29 0.07 -4.66
N GLY A 284 24.38 -0.61 -5.39
CA GLY A 284 24.59 -2.00 -5.83
C GLY A 284 24.56 -3.02 -4.69
N GLN A 285 24.04 -2.65 -3.51
CA GLN A 285 23.95 -3.50 -2.32
C GLN A 285 22.61 -3.30 -1.60
N PRO A 286 22.09 -4.34 -0.89
CA PRO A 286 20.84 -4.21 -0.17
C PRO A 286 20.98 -3.24 1.02
N SER A 287 20.16 -2.20 1.04
CA SER A 287 20.03 -1.23 2.12
C SER A 287 18.57 -0.95 2.49
N LEU A 288 17.67 -1.93 2.22
CA LEU A 288 16.25 -1.82 2.53
C LEU A 288 16.00 -1.61 4.02
N VAL A 289 15.08 -0.67 4.31
CA VAL A 289 14.66 -0.33 5.67
C VAL A 289 13.17 -0.58 5.79
N PHE A 290 12.80 -1.44 6.73
CA PHE A 290 11.42 -1.73 7.09
C PHE A 290 11.18 -1.41 8.57
N PRO A 291 9.93 -1.12 9.00
CA PRO A 291 9.60 -0.93 10.41
C PRO A 291 9.66 -2.26 11.16
N ASP A 292 9.78 -2.16 12.50
CA ASP A 292 9.86 -3.35 13.36
C ASP A 292 8.46 -3.95 13.59
N ARG A 293 7.60 -3.27 14.38
CA ARG A 293 6.27 -3.78 14.75
C ARG A 293 5.26 -2.63 14.84
N PRO A 294 3.95 -2.92 14.67
CA PRO A 294 2.90 -1.95 14.99
C PRO A 294 2.87 -1.66 16.49
N LEU A 295 2.53 -0.43 16.85
CA LEU A 295 2.33 -0.03 18.23
C LEU A 295 0.87 -0.32 18.62
N ILE A 296 0.67 -0.97 19.77
CA ILE A 296 -0.65 -1.49 20.19
C ILE A 296 -1.68 -0.36 20.30
N ASP A 297 -1.30 0.79 20.87
CA ASP A 297 -2.18 1.94 21.04
C ASP A 297 -2.69 2.54 19.71
N ALA A 298 -1.92 2.38 18.65
CA ALA A 298 -2.26 2.91 17.34
C ALA A 298 -3.35 2.10 16.61
N LEU A 299 -3.51 0.83 16.92
CA LEU A 299 -4.56 -0.02 16.35
C LEU A 299 -5.92 0.22 17.01
N GLN A 300 -5.93 0.57 18.31
CA GLN A 300 -7.14 0.93 19.06
C GLN A 300 -7.65 2.33 18.72
N ALA A 301 -6.77 3.25 18.29
CA ALA A 301 -7.14 4.61 17.90
C ALA A 301 -7.66 4.74 16.46
N ALA A 302 -7.50 3.70 15.63
CA ALA A 302 -7.96 3.67 14.23
C ALA A 302 -9.37 3.04 14.08
N SER A 303 -9.93 2.49 15.15
CA SER A 303 -11.32 2.03 15.28
C SER A 303 -12.20 3.16 15.83
#